data_f7bd84f11320152fdce44d51aee72626
#
_entry.id   f7bd84f11320152fdce44d51aee72626
#
_cell.length_a   1.000
_cell.length_b   1.000
_cell.length_c   1.000
_cell.angle_alpha   90.00
_cell.angle_beta   90.00
_cell.angle_gamma   90.00
#
_symmetry.space_group_name_H-M   'P 1'
#
loop_
_entity.id
_entity.type
_entity.pdbx_description
1 polymer ?
#
loop_
_entity_poly.entity_id
_entity_poly.type
_entity_poly.pdbx_seq_one_letter_code
_entity_poly.pdbx_strand_id
1 'polypeptide(L)'
;MEKAYKYRIYPNKKQREIIAKTFGCCRFIYNTYLAKRIEMYEKNKEKFSYVQCANDMKKLKSNLEWLKEVDSTALQSSLKDLDMAYQKLFKEHTGYPKFKSKKTHRYSYKSKCVNGNIRYCNKYIKLPKLGMVKTKNKLVPQGRILNATVSQEPSGKYYVSFCCTDVDIKPLDKTNNSIGIDLGIKEFCITSDGEMIENPKYLKKSLDKLAKLQRELSRKSKGGSNRNKARIKVARQYEKIANQRKDFLHKLSTELIKNNDLI
;
A
#
# COMPACT_ATOMS: atom_id res chain seq x y z
N MET A 1 -12.45 -12.40 -12.43
CA MET A 1 -12.48 -11.22 -11.54
C MET A 1 -11.07 -10.76 -11.19
N GLU A 2 -10.89 -9.51 -10.68
CA GLU A 2 -9.60 -9.07 -10.15
C GLU A 2 -9.52 -9.30 -8.64
N LYS A 3 -8.35 -9.78 -8.17
CA LYS A 3 -8.09 -10.04 -6.75
C LYS A 3 -6.71 -9.55 -6.35
N ALA A 4 -6.62 -8.94 -5.17
CA ALA A 4 -5.36 -8.49 -4.60
C ALA A 4 -4.82 -9.47 -3.56
N TYR A 5 -3.52 -9.79 -3.66
CA TYR A 5 -2.82 -10.66 -2.70
C TYR A 5 -1.68 -9.88 -2.05
N LYS A 6 -1.72 -9.67 -0.74
CA LYS A 6 -0.69 -8.95 0.01
C LYS A 6 0.22 -9.92 0.77
N TYR A 7 1.53 -9.83 0.51
CA TYR A 7 2.56 -10.65 1.13
C TYR A 7 3.54 -9.79 1.91
N ARG A 8 3.95 -10.27 3.09
CA ARG A 8 5.09 -9.70 3.78
C ARG A 8 6.37 -10.22 3.16
N ILE A 9 7.29 -9.32 2.80
CA ILE A 9 8.59 -9.64 2.22
C ILE A 9 9.73 -9.27 3.17
N TYR A 10 10.87 -9.96 3.02
CA TYR A 10 12.05 -9.82 3.85
C TYR A 10 13.27 -9.49 2.98
N PRO A 11 13.37 -8.25 2.48
CA PRO A 11 14.49 -7.85 1.61
C PRO A 11 15.80 -7.80 2.41
N ASN A 12 16.89 -8.24 1.78
CA ASN A 12 18.25 -8.10 2.30
C ASN A 12 18.73 -6.65 2.23
N LYS A 13 19.97 -6.36 2.67
CA LYS A 13 20.52 -4.99 2.72
C LYS A 13 20.55 -4.34 1.32
N LYS A 14 21.08 -5.02 0.30
CA LYS A 14 21.14 -4.52 -1.09
C LYS A 14 19.75 -4.26 -1.66
N GLN A 15 18.82 -5.19 -1.43
CA GLN A 15 17.43 -5.04 -1.89
C GLN A 15 16.73 -3.85 -1.22
N ARG A 16 16.96 -3.62 0.08
CA ARG A 16 16.41 -2.44 0.79
C ARG A 16 16.96 -1.13 0.23
N GLU A 17 18.20 -1.08 -0.14
CA GLU A 17 18.82 0.09 -0.80
C GLU A 17 18.14 0.39 -2.15
N ILE A 18 17.95 -0.64 -3.00
CA ILE A 18 17.25 -0.49 -4.29
C ILE A 18 15.80 -0.07 -4.09
N ILE A 19 15.07 -0.65 -3.11
CA ILE A 19 13.70 -0.25 -2.78
C ILE A 19 13.67 1.24 -2.37
N ALA A 20 14.58 1.67 -1.51
CA ALA A 20 14.65 3.07 -1.06
C ALA A 20 14.97 4.03 -2.22
N LYS A 21 15.90 3.66 -3.11
CA LYS A 21 16.20 4.40 -4.35
C LYS A 21 14.94 4.48 -5.22
N THR A 22 14.22 3.37 -5.42
CA THR A 22 12.99 3.33 -6.23
C THR A 22 11.91 4.26 -5.67
N PHE A 23 11.70 4.29 -4.34
CA PHE A 23 10.79 5.27 -3.72
C PHE A 23 11.21 6.72 -4.02
N GLY A 24 12.51 7.00 -3.94
CA GLY A 24 13.06 8.32 -4.26
C GLY A 24 12.83 8.71 -5.71
N CYS A 25 13.18 7.82 -6.64
CA CYS A 25 13.03 8.04 -8.08
C CYS A 25 11.56 8.23 -8.49
N CYS A 26 10.64 7.40 -7.98
CA CYS A 26 9.21 7.55 -8.26
C CYS A 26 8.66 8.88 -7.75
N ARG A 27 9.07 9.31 -6.55
CA ARG A 27 8.69 10.63 -6.02
C ARG A 27 9.27 11.77 -6.84
N PHE A 28 10.53 11.67 -7.26
CA PHE A 28 11.18 12.64 -8.12
C PHE A 28 10.43 12.78 -9.45
N ILE A 29 10.16 11.69 -10.17
CA ILE A 29 9.42 11.71 -11.43
C ILE A 29 8.04 12.35 -11.24
N TYR A 30 7.28 11.93 -10.24
CA TYR A 30 5.96 12.50 -9.95
C TYR A 30 6.05 14.02 -9.75
N ASN A 31 6.97 14.48 -8.91
CA ASN A 31 7.10 15.89 -8.56
C ASN A 31 7.62 16.74 -9.73
N THR A 32 8.61 16.24 -10.49
CA THR A 32 9.14 16.92 -11.67
C THR A 32 8.06 17.16 -12.70
N TYR A 33 7.24 16.14 -13.00
CA TYR A 33 6.17 16.29 -13.99
C TYR A 33 4.95 17.03 -13.45
N LEU A 34 4.71 17.03 -12.16
CA LEU A 34 3.73 17.93 -11.55
C LEU A 34 4.18 19.39 -11.73
N ALA A 35 5.44 19.71 -11.40
CA ALA A 35 5.98 21.06 -11.58
C ALA A 35 5.92 21.51 -13.05
N LYS A 36 6.39 20.66 -13.99
CA LYS A 36 6.34 20.96 -15.42
C LYS A 36 4.91 21.21 -15.93
N ARG A 37 3.93 20.42 -15.48
CA ARG A 37 2.52 20.61 -15.86
C ARG A 37 1.96 21.93 -15.34
N ILE A 38 2.30 22.34 -14.13
CA ILE A 38 1.91 23.62 -13.56
C ILE A 38 2.54 24.75 -14.36
N GLU A 39 3.85 24.71 -14.58
CA GLU A 39 4.60 25.75 -15.30
C GLU A 39 4.09 25.94 -16.73
N MET A 40 3.88 24.86 -17.49
CA MET A 40 3.35 24.92 -18.85
C MET A 40 1.95 25.57 -18.89
N TYR A 41 1.09 25.22 -17.94
CA TYR A 41 -0.24 25.78 -17.87
C TYR A 41 -0.23 27.26 -17.46
N GLU A 42 0.62 27.66 -16.53
CA GLU A 42 0.74 29.05 -16.08
C GLU A 42 1.29 29.94 -17.18
N LYS A 43 2.34 29.50 -17.90
CA LYS A 43 2.99 30.28 -18.95
C LYS A 43 2.19 30.34 -20.26
N ASN A 44 1.74 29.18 -20.75
CA ASN A 44 1.23 29.03 -22.10
C ASN A 44 -0.27 28.66 -22.15
N LYS A 45 -0.91 28.38 -21.00
CA LYS A 45 -2.26 27.79 -20.91
C LYS A 45 -2.37 26.43 -21.62
N GLU A 46 -1.24 25.76 -21.87
CA GLU A 46 -1.16 24.51 -22.58
C GLU A 46 -1.19 23.31 -21.63
N LYS A 47 -1.81 22.21 -22.09
CA LYS A 47 -1.82 20.93 -21.37
C LYS A 47 -0.55 20.14 -21.71
N PHE A 48 0.23 19.77 -20.70
CA PHE A 48 1.31 18.82 -20.87
C PHE A 48 0.77 17.40 -20.65
N SER A 49 0.47 16.72 -21.77
CA SER A 49 -0.20 15.41 -21.78
C SER A 49 0.68 14.29 -21.21
N TYR A 50 0.06 13.15 -20.85
CA TYR A 50 0.79 11.96 -20.40
C TYR A 50 1.83 11.49 -21.44
N VAL A 51 1.49 11.50 -22.73
CA VAL A 51 2.39 11.05 -23.81
C VAL A 51 3.60 11.97 -23.91
N GLN A 52 3.40 13.28 -23.87
CA GLN A 52 4.49 14.25 -23.86
C GLN A 52 5.41 14.08 -22.64
N CYS A 53 4.82 13.92 -21.43
CA CYS A 53 5.57 13.62 -20.22
C CYS A 53 6.37 12.32 -20.34
N ALA A 54 5.80 11.27 -20.92
CA ALA A 54 6.47 9.97 -21.09
C ALA A 54 7.64 10.04 -22.07
N ASN A 55 7.52 10.82 -23.14
CA ASN A 55 8.61 11.05 -24.10
C ASN A 55 9.72 11.92 -23.50
N ASP A 56 9.36 12.97 -22.78
CA ASP A 56 10.32 13.82 -22.05
C ASP A 56 11.05 13.00 -20.95
N MET A 57 10.36 12.10 -20.27
CA MET A 57 10.97 11.21 -19.27
C MET A 57 12.05 10.30 -19.87
N LYS A 58 11.94 9.90 -21.16
CA LYS A 58 13.01 9.14 -21.83
C LYS A 58 14.29 9.97 -21.95
N LYS A 59 14.17 11.24 -22.35
CA LYS A 59 15.28 12.19 -22.42
C LYS A 59 15.85 12.48 -21.03
N LEU A 60 14.99 12.72 -20.04
CA LEU A 60 15.40 12.93 -18.66
C LEU A 60 16.19 11.73 -18.11
N LYS A 61 15.76 10.51 -18.42
CA LYS A 61 16.43 9.26 -18.01
C LYS A 61 17.77 9.06 -18.72
N SER A 62 17.98 9.56 -19.94
CA SER A 62 19.30 9.53 -20.58
C SER A 62 20.31 10.44 -19.89
N ASN A 63 19.84 11.59 -19.39
CA ASN A 63 20.69 12.59 -18.74
C ASN A 63 20.97 12.27 -17.25
N LEU A 64 20.08 11.52 -16.59
CA LEU A 64 20.18 11.18 -15.17
C LEU A 64 20.37 9.67 -15.00
N GLU A 65 21.64 9.23 -14.96
CA GLU A 65 21.99 7.80 -14.93
C GLU A 65 21.41 7.05 -13.73
N TRP A 66 21.26 7.68 -12.58
CA TRP A 66 20.69 7.07 -11.38
C TRP A 66 19.21 6.64 -11.56
N LEU A 67 18.48 7.20 -12.54
CA LEU A 67 17.14 6.73 -12.92
C LEU A 67 17.17 5.38 -13.66
N LYS A 68 18.34 4.95 -14.18
CA LYS A 68 18.51 3.65 -14.85
C LYS A 68 18.72 2.52 -13.83
N GLU A 69 19.10 2.84 -12.58
CA GLU A 69 19.31 1.85 -11.53
C GLU A 69 18.01 1.19 -11.06
N VAL A 70 16.88 1.85 -11.23
CA VAL A 70 15.57 1.40 -10.77
C VAL A 70 14.70 0.85 -11.91
N ASP A 71 13.61 0.20 -11.56
CA ASP A 71 12.66 -0.34 -12.53
C ASP A 71 11.97 0.76 -13.35
N SER A 72 12.10 0.67 -14.67
CA SER A 72 11.48 1.62 -15.60
C SER A 72 9.96 1.62 -15.54
N THR A 73 9.33 0.47 -15.28
CA THR A 73 7.87 0.37 -15.18
C THR A 73 7.36 1.04 -13.91
N ALA A 74 8.18 1.11 -12.85
CA ALA A 74 7.85 1.86 -11.64
C ALA A 74 7.82 3.36 -11.89
N LEU A 75 8.78 3.89 -12.67
CA LEU A 75 8.81 5.30 -13.07
C LEU A 75 7.60 5.65 -13.94
N GLN A 76 7.29 4.82 -14.94
CA GLN A 76 6.09 4.99 -15.79
C GLN A 76 4.80 4.94 -14.98
N SER A 77 4.71 4.03 -14.01
CA SER A 77 3.54 3.93 -13.12
C SER A 77 3.38 5.19 -12.27
N SER A 78 4.49 5.77 -11.79
CA SER A 78 4.44 7.03 -11.04
C SER A 78 3.95 8.21 -11.88
N LEU A 79 4.33 8.25 -13.15
CA LEU A 79 3.82 9.25 -14.10
C LEU A 79 2.34 9.04 -14.40
N LYS A 80 1.90 7.78 -14.55
CA LYS A 80 0.48 7.46 -14.75
C LYS A 80 -0.36 7.80 -13.51
N ASP A 81 0.18 7.62 -12.30
CA ASP A 81 -0.50 8.03 -11.07
C ASP A 81 -0.73 9.55 -11.02
N LEU A 82 0.20 10.36 -11.55
CA LEU A 82 0.00 11.81 -11.70
C LEU A 82 -1.11 12.12 -12.70
N ASP A 83 -1.11 11.44 -13.84
CA ASP A 83 -2.15 11.61 -14.85
C ASP A 83 -3.54 11.26 -14.31
N MET A 84 -3.65 10.15 -13.59
CA MET A 84 -4.90 9.76 -12.90
C MET A 84 -5.33 10.78 -11.85
N ALA A 85 -4.39 11.41 -11.14
CA ALA A 85 -4.73 12.46 -10.17
C ALA A 85 -5.34 13.71 -10.86
N TYR A 86 -4.84 14.09 -12.03
CA TYR A 86 -5.46 15.14 -12.85
C TYR A 86 -6.82 14.71 -13.42
N GLN A 87 -6.96 13.46 -13.88
CA GLN A 87 -8.25 12.96 -14.35
C GLN A 87 -9.31 13.01 -13.25
N LYS A 88 -8.95 12.65 -12.01
CA LYS A 88 -9.85 12.75 -10.86
C LYS A 88 -10.20 14.19 -10.52
N LEU A 89 -9.24 15.12 -10.60
CA LEU A 89 -9.51 16.54 -10.42
C LEU A 89 -10.62 17.01 -11.37
N PHE A 90 -10.51 16.68 -12.66
CA PHE A 90 -11.45 17.18 -13.66
C PHE A 90 -12.78 16.41 -13.72
N LYS A 91 -12.78 15.10 -13.43
CA LYS A 91 -13.99 14.28 -13.52
C LYS A 91 -14.75 14.17 -12.20
N GLU A 92 -14.03 14.06 -11.08
CA GLU A 92 -14.57 13.81 -9.76
C GLU A 92 -14.49 15.05 -8.85
N HIS A 93 -14.02 16.19 -9.36
CA HIS A 93 -13.82 17.44 -8.61
C HIS A 93 -13.01 17.26 -7.32
N THR A 94 -12.06 16.32 -7.32
CA THR A 94 -11.16 16.13 -6.19
C THR A 94 -10.16 17.28 -6.07
N GLY A 95 -9.49 17.42 -4.93
CA GLY A 95 -8.49 18.46 -4.74
C GLY A 95 -7.29 18.35 -5.68
N TYR A 96 -6.63 19.50 -5.93
CA TYR A 96 -5.48 19.61 -6.82
C TYR A 96 -4.34 18.64 -6.43
N PRO A 97 -3.64 18.02 -7.40
CA PRO A 97 -2.51 17.13 -7.12
C PRO A 97 -1.43 17.83 -6.29
N LYS A 98 -0.98 17.20 -5.20
CA LYS A 98 0.03 17.78 -4.30
C LYS A 98 1.39 17.12 -4.49
N PHE A 99 2.47 17.90 -4.28
CA PHE A 99 3.83 17.37 -4.28
C PHE A 99 3.99 16.27 -3.22
N LYS A 100 4.60 15.17 -3.61
CA LYS A 100 4.90 14.05 -2.69
C LYS A 100 6.11 14.40 -1.82
N SER A 101 5.98 14.23 -0.51
CA SER A 101 7.04 14.51 0.46
C SER A 101 7.58 13.23 1.10
N LYS A 102 8.87 13.20 1.42
CA LYS A 102 9.49 12.15 2.24
C LYS A 102 8.95 12.16 3.68
N LYS A 103 8.46 13.30 4.15
CA LYS A 103 7.93 13.48 5.52
C LYS A 103 6.61 12.74 5.76
N THR A 104 5.82 12.45 4.72
CA THR A 104 4.53 11.75 4.84
C THR A 104 4.67 10.26 5.16
N HIS A 105 5.89 9.71 5.10
CA HIS A 105 6.22 8.30 5.36
C HIS A 105 5.36 7.28 4.57
N ARG A 106 4.74 7.69 3.47
CA ARG A 106 4.03 6.81 2.54
C ARG A 106 5.01 6.35 1.47
N TYR A 107 5.59 5.19 1.68
CA TYR A 107 6.59 4.62 0.78
C TYR A 107 5.99 3.47 0.00
N SER A 108 5.69 3.69 -1.27
CA SER A 108 5.25 2.65 -2.19
C SER A 108 5.62 2.99 -3.62
N TYR A 109 5.80 1.97 -4.43
CA TYR A 109 5.88 2.06 -5.88
C TYR A 109 5.18 0.86 -6.51
N LYS A 110 4.68 1.02 -7.73
CA LYS A 110 3.98 -0.01 -8.50
C LYS A 110 4.77 -0.35 -9.75
N SER A 111 5.09 -1.63 -9.95
CA SER A 111 5.72 -2.17 -11.15
C SER A 111 4.71 -2.99 -11.94
N LYS A 112 4.70 -2.85 -13.26
CA LYS A 112 3.87 -3.68 -14.15
C LYS A 112 4.53 -5.02 -14.40
N CYS A 113 3.72 -6.07 -14.47
CA CYS A 113 4.18 -7.37 -14.92
C CYS A 113 4.29 -7.38 -16.45
N VAL A 114 5.51 -7.52 -16.96
CA VAL A 114 5.81 -7.60 -18.38
C VAL A 114 6.72 -8.80 -18.59
N ASN A 115 6.35 -9.69 -19.51
CA ASN A 115 7.14 -10.90 -19.84
C ASN A 115 7.56 -11.72 -18.61
N GLY A 116 6.69 -11.82 -17.61
CA GLY A 116 6.94 -12.61 -16.41
C GLY A 116 8.09 -12.13 -15.53
N ASN A 117 8.40 -10.83 -15.54
CA ASN A 117 9.39 -10.22 -14.67
C ASN A 117 8.96 -10.18 -13.19
N ILE A 118 7.67 -10.42 -12.91
CA ILE A 118 7.09 -10.54 -11.57
C ILE A 118 6.50 -11.95 -11.44
N ARG A 119 6.97 -12.72 -10.46
CA ARG A 119 6.50 -14.10 -10.22
C ARG A 119 6.51 -14.42 -8.71
N TYR A 120 5.55 -15.26 -8.30
CA TYR A 120 5.62 -15.94 -7.01
C TYR A 120 6.33 -17.30 -7.21
N CYS A 121 7.37 -17.54 -6.42
CA CYS A 121 8.22 -18.74 -6.52
C CYS A 121 8.38 -19.37 -5.13
N ASN A 122 7.37 -20.10 -4.66
CA ASN A 122 7.33 -20.70 -3.35
C ASN A 122 7.67 -19.66 -2.24
N LYS A 123 8.75 -19.81 -1.53
CA LYS A 123 9.19 -18.90 -0.43
C LYS A 123 9.81 -17.59 -0.91
N TYR A 124 9.79 -17.32 -2.21
CA TYR A 124 10.38 -16.13 -2.82
C TYR A 124 9.41 -15.45 -3.78
N ILE A 125 9.61 -14.17 -3.97
CA ILE A 125 8.92 -13.35 -4.94
C ILE A 125 9.96 -12.69 -5.84
N LYS A 126 9.90 -12.96 -7.14
CA LYS A 126 10.73 -12.28 -8.14
C LYS A 126 10.14 -10.91 -8.41
N LEU A 127 10.98 -9.88 -8.30
CA LEU A 127 10.63 -8.49 -8.57
C LEU A 127 11.69 -7.82 -9.46
N PRO A 128 11.30 -6.91 -10.36
CA PRO A 128 12.25 -6.20 -11.23
C PRO A 128 13.32 -5.48 -10.41
N LYS A 129 14.58 -5.59 -10.87
CA LYS A 129 15.79 -5.02 -10.24
C LYS A 129 16.13 -5.58 -8.84
N LEU A 130 15.16 -6.18 -8.14
CA LEU A 130 15.38 -6.78 -6.82
C LEU A 130 15.76 -8.26 -6.87
N GLY A 131 15.41 -8.95 -7.98
CA GLY A 131 15.56 -10.40 -8.06
C GLY A 131 14.61 -11.13 -7.12
N MET A 132 15.10 -12.19 -6.47
CA MET A 132 14.34 -13.05 -5.58
C MET A 132 14.31 -12.48 -4.16
N VAL A 133 13.15 -12.05 -3.69
CA VAL A 133 12.93 -11.50 -2.35
C VAL A 133 12.20 -12.53 -1.50
N LYS A 134 12.71 -12.83 -0.31
CA LYS A 134 12.15 -13.84 0.60
C LYS A 134 10.78 -13.44 1.11
N THR A 135 9.84 -14.39 1.13
CA THR A 135 8.54 -14.30 1.81
C THR A 135 8.32 -15.54 2.69
N LYS A 136 7.47 -15.41 3.71
CA LYS A 136 7.05 -16.56 4.55
C LYS A 136 5.63 -17.01 4.25
N ASN A 137 4.89 -16.27 3.44
CA ASN A 137 3.53 -16.63 3.06
C ASN A 137 3.57 -17.84 2.13
N LYS A 138 2.69 -18.79 2.38
CA LYS A 138 2.54 -20.01 1.57
C LYS A 138 1.42 -19.91 0.54
N LEU A 139 0.53 -18.94 0.69
CA LEU A 139 -0.59 -18.74 -0.24
C LEU A 139 -0.05 -18.39 -1.63
N VAL A 140 -0.38 -19.21 -2.62
CA VAL A 140 -0.04 -18.96 -4.01
C VAL A 140 -1.09 -18.02 -4.61
N PRO A 141 -0.70 -16.92 -5.30
CA PRO A 141 -1.67 -16.07 -5.98
C PRO A 141 -2.29 -16.85 -7.15
N GLN A 142 -3.60 -16.77 -7.26
CA GLN A 142 -4.35 -17.32 -8.38
C GLN A 142 -4.47 -16.28 -9.50
N GLY A 143 -4.65 -16.76 -10.74
CA GLY A 143 -4.79 -15.91 -11.90
C GLY A 143 -3.48 -15.30 -12.40
N ARG A 144 -3.58 -14.39 -13.35
CA ARG A 144 -2.45 -13.72 -14.00
C ARG A 144 -2.08 -12.43 -13.27
N ILE A 145 -0.82 -12.29 -12.88
CA ILE A 145 -0.32 -11.08 -12.20
C ILE A 145 -0.25 -9.94 -13.21
N LEU A 146 -0.96 -8.84 -12.95
CA LEU A 146 -0.92 -7.60 -13.75
C LEU A 146 0.19 -6.65 -13.27
N ASN A 147 0.31 -6.50 -11.96
CA ASN A 147 1.28 -5.61 -11.35
C ASN A 147 1.60 -6.03 -9.91
N ALA A 148 2.69 -5.47 -9.39
CA ALA A 148 3.08 -5.57 -7.99
C ALA A 148 3.31 -4.19 -7.40
N THR A 149 2.71 -3.92 -6.25
CA THR A 149 2.97 -2.72 -5.45
C THR A 149 3.85 -3.09 -4.27
N VAL A 150 5.08 -2.59 -4.25
CA VAL A 150 6.00 -2.74 -3.12
C VAL A 150 5.81 -1.56 -2.18
N SER A 151 5.65 -1.85 -0.89
CA SER A 151 5.45 -0.82 0.13
C SER A 151 6.29 -1.06 1.38
N GLN A 152 6.61 0.03 2.09
CA GLN A 152 7.23 0.00 3.41
C GLN A 152 6.30 0.69 4.40
N GLU A 153 5.93 -0.05 5.44
CA GLU A 153 5.13 0.49 6.54
C GLU A 153 5.99 1.29 7.54
N PRO A 154 5.40 2.21 8.31
CA PRO A 154 6.12 2.97 9.32
C PRO A 154 6.85 2.11 10.38
N SER A 155 6.40 0.87 10.58
CA SER A 155 7.05 -0.14 11.43
C SER A 155 8.38 -0.67 10.90
N GLY A 156 8.75 -0.29 9.65
CA GLY A 156 9.92 -0.76 8.93
C GLY A 156 9.71 -2.10 8.21
N LYS A 157 8.52 -2.66 8.22
CA LYS A 157 8.19 -3.89 7.48
C LYS A 157 7.91 -3.59 6.02
N TYR A 158 8.26 -4.55 5.16
CA TYR A 158 8.03 -4.45 3.71
C TYR A 158 6.95 -5.42 3.28
N TYR A 159 6.14 -4.98 2.33
CA TYR A 159 5.06 -5.75 1.74
C TYR A 159 5.09 -5.63 0.22
N VAL A 160 4.56 -6.65 -0.44
CA VAL A 160 4.21 -6.61 -1.86
C VAL A 160 2.74 -7.00 -2.00
N SER A 161 2.00 -6.21 -2.77
CA SER A 161 0.62 -6.55 -3.16
C SER A 161 0.60 -6.84 -4.65
N PHE A 162 0.17 -8.04 -5.04
CA PHE A 162 -0.13 -8.37 -6.43
C PHE A 162 -1.56 -8.00 -6.74
N CYS A 163 -1.79 -7.43 -7.90
CA CYS A 163 -3.08 -7.37 -8.54
C CYS A 163 -3.12 -8.50 -9.58
N CYS A 164 -4.02 -9.45 -9.39
CA CYS A 164 -4.20 -10.59 -10.29
C CYS A 164 -5.56 -10.49 -10.98
N THR A 165 -5.60 -10.81 -12.27
CA THR A 165 -6.83 -10.97 -13.05
C THR A 165 -7.06 -12.45 -13.35
N ASP A 166 -8.20 -12.76 -13.95
CA ASP A 166 -8.59 -14.11 -14.33
C ASP A 166 -8.65 -15.06 -13.12
N VAL A 167 -9.04 -14.49 -11.96
CA VAL A 167 -9.24 -15.28 -10.74
C VAL A 167 -10.65 -15.83 -10.74
N ASP A 168 -10.76 -17.14 -10.65
CA ASP A 168 -12.02 -17.80 -10.42
C ASP A 168 -12.41 -17.70 -8.95
N ILE A 169 -13.50 -16.98 -8.68
CA ILE A 169 -14.08 -16.85 -7.33
C ILE A 169 -15.39 -17.63 -7.34
N LYS A 170 -15.37 -18.80 -6.72
CA LYS A 170 -16.58 -19.58 -6.53
C LYS A 170 -17.51 -18.84 -5.57
N PRO A 171 -18.78 -18.65 -5.92
CA PRO A 171 -19.77 -18.14 -4.98
C PRO A 171 -19.89 -19.09 -3.79
N LEU A 172 -20.30 -18.57 -2.64
CA LEU A 172 -20.62 -19.41 -1.49
C LEU A 172 -21.95 -20.17 -1.76
N ASP A 173 -22.10 -21.32 -1.12
CA ASP A 173 -23.34 -22.07 -1.17
C ASP A 173 -24.46 -21.27 -0.48
N LYS A 174 -25.67 -21.33 -1.02
CA LYS A 174 -26.83 -20.67 -0.42
C LYS A 174 -27.19 -21.33 0.90
N THR A 175 -27.42 -20.51 1.91
CA THR A 175 -27.82 -20.97 3.25
C THR A 175 -29.32 -20.78 3.50
N ASN A 176 -29.96 -19.89 2.71
CA ASN A 176 -31.35 -19.41 2.88
C ASN A 176 -31.60 -18.72 4.24
N ASN A 177 -30.54 -18.33 4.94
CA ASN A 177 -30.61 -17.62 6.20
C ASN A 177 -30.51 -16.11 5.99
N SER A 178 -31.15 -15.35 6.88
CA SER A 178 -31.02 -13.91 6.97
C SER A 178 -30.73 -13.51 8.42
N ILE A 179 -29.94 -12.46 8.65
CA ILE A 179 -29.60 -11.96 9.96
C ILE A 179 -29.62 -10.43 10.00
N GLY A 180 -30.22 -9.86 11.01
CA GLY A 180 -30.11 -8.43 11.31
C GLY A 180 -28.94 -8.17 12.26
N ILE A 181 -28.23 -7.05 12.09
CA ILE A 181 -27.08 -6.69 12.90
C ILE A 181 -27.21 -5.25 13.39
N ASP A 182 -27.13 -5.04 14.68
CA ASP A 182 -26.98 -3.72 15.30
C ASP A 182 -25.55 -3.54 15.84
N LEU A 183 -24.90 -2.43 15.46
CA LEU A 183 -23.51 -2.11 15.85
C LEU A 183 -23.50 -1.16 17.05
N GLY A 184 -22.85 -1.58 18.14
CA GLY A 184 -22.78 -0.82 19.38
C GLY A 184 -21.35 -0.47 19.83
N ILE A 185 -21.25 0.37 20.85
CA ILE A 185 -19.98 0.75 21.49
C ILE A 185 -19.65 -0.17 22.68
N LYS A 186 -20.67 -0.54 23.46
CA LYS A 186 -20.52 -1.43 24.61
C LYS A 186 -20.25 -2.85 24.14
N GLU A 187 -21.21 -3.41 23.45
CA GLU A 187 -21.05 -4.63 22.64
C GLU A 187 -20.67 -4.21 21.24
N PHE A 188 -19.87 -5.02 20.55
CA PHE A 188 -19.44 -4.71 19.19
C PHE A 188 -20.62 -4.85 18.21
N CYS A 189 -21.41 -5.87 18.40
CA CYS A 189 -22.55 -6.17 17.55
C CYS A 189 -23.54 -7.05 18.33
N ILE A 190 -24.83 -6.84 18.10
CA ILE A 190 -25.93 -7.68 18.54
C ILE A 190 -26.67 -8.17 17.30
N THR A 191 -26.91 -9.47 17.21
CA THR A 191 -27.63 -10.06 16.09
C THR A 191 -29.13 -10.16 16.36
N SER A 192 -29.96 -10.30 15.31
CA SER A 192 -31.40 -10.56 15.45
C SER A 192 -31.71 -11.83 16.22
N ASP A 193 -30.77 -12.78 16.24
CA ASP A 193 -30.90 -14.06 16.97
C ASP A 193 -30.54 -13.94 18.45
N GLY A 194 -30.24 -12.73 18.92
CA GLY A 194 -29.91 -12.44 20.31
C GLY A 194 -28.44 -12.70 20.70
N GLU A 195 -27.57 -13.04 19.75
CA GLU A 195 -26.15 -13.20 20.03
C GLU A 195 -25.50 -11.83 20.28
N MET A 196 -24.77 -11.72 21.39
CA MET A 196 -24.02 -10.52 21.76
C MET A 196 -22.52 -10.72 21.55
N ILE A 197 -21.96 -10.00 20.60
CA ILE A 197 -20.52 -10.05 20.28
C ILE A 197 -19.78 -8.95 21.03
N GLU A 198 -18.93 -9.34 21.98
CA GLU A 198 -18.19 -8.41 22.81
C GLU A 198 -17.24 -7.50 21.99
N ASN A 199 -17.13 -6.24 22.40
CA ASN A 199 -16.13 -5.34 21.86
C ASN A 199 -14.74 -5.62 22.47
N PRO A 200 -13.75 -6.09 21.69
CA PRO A 200 -12.45 -6.52 22.23
C PRO A 200 -11.58 -5.37 22.73
N LYS A 201 -11.95 -4.12 22.46
CA LYS A 201 -11.34 -2.86 22.95
C LYS A 201 -9.80 -2.84 22.89
N TYR A 202 -9.22 -3.37 21.81
CA TYR A 202 -7.76 -3.54 21.62
C TYR A 202 -6.95 -2.25 21.85
N LEU A 203 -7.48 -1.10 21.43
CA LEU A 203 -6.82 0.18 21.66
C LEU A 203 -6.79 0.49 23.16
N LYS A 204 -7.93 0.38 23.85
CA LYS A 204 -8.03 0.65 25.30
C LYS A 204 -7.04 -0.20 26.09
N LYS A 205 -6.97 -1.52 25.82
CA LYS A 205 -6.02 -2.45 26.43
C LYS A 205 -4.55 -2.14 26.15
N SER A 206 -4.27 -1.32 25.16
CA SER A 206 -2.90 -0.96 24.74
C SER A 206 -2.50 0.48 25.06
N LEU A 207 -3.39 1.29 25.66
CA LEU A 207 -3.17 2.72 25.87
C LEU A 207 -1.94 3.02 26.74
N ASP A 208 -1.77 2.33 27.87
CA ASP A 208 -0.67 2.60 28.80
C ASP A 208 0.70 2.31 28.13
N LYS A 209 0.77 1.17 27.44
CA LYS A 209 1.97 0.81 26.67
C LYS A 209 2.25 1.82 25.57
N LEU A 210 1.23 2.27 24.86
CA LEU A 210 1.36 3.26 23.80
C LEU A 210 1.82 4.60 24.35
N ALA A 211 1.21 5.07 25.44
CA ALA A 211 1.57 6.31 26.13
C ALA A 211 3.03 6.28 26.63
N LYS A 212 3.48 5.14 27.21
CA LYS A 212 4.88 4.94 27.58
C LYS A 212 5.82 5.08 26.40
N LEU A 213 5.54 4.39 25.29
CA LEU A 213 6.37 4.46 24.08
C LEU A 213 6.39 5.85 23.44
N GLN A 214 5.27 6.57 23.48
CA GLN A 214 5.17 7.95 22.98
C GLN A 214 5.98 8.91 23.84
N ARG A 215 5.93 8.80 25.19
CA ARG A 215 6.76 9.57 26.11
C ARG A 215 8.26 9.30 25.88
N GLU A 216 8.65 8.04 25.68
CA GLU A 216 10.03 7.69 25.32
C GLU A 216 10.46 8.35 23.98
N LEU A 217 9.57 8.38 22.98
CA LEU A 217 9.83 9.02 21.69
C LEU A 217 9.98 10.54 21.82
N SER A 218 9.11 11.20 22.59
CA SER A 218 9.10 12.66 22.76
C SER A 218 10.40 13.17 23.42
N ARG A 219 10.95 12.39 24.35
CA ARG A 219 12.21 12.70 25.05
C ARG A 219 13.47 12.59 24.19
N LYS A 220 13.37 12.06 22.95
CA LYS A 220 14.53 11.88 22.05
C LYS A 220 14.70 13.06 21.11
N SER A 221 15.95 13.46 20.88
CA SER A 221 16.31 14.58 20.00
C SER A 221 15.83 14.35 18.56
N LYS A 222 15.20 15.35 17.94
CA LYS A 222 14.76 15.31 16.54
C LYS A 222 15.95 15.05 15.62
N GLY A 223 15.80 14.13 14.66
CA GLY A 223 16.86 13.74 13.72
C GLY A 223 17.78 12.62 14.22
N GLY A 224 17.86 12.36 15.54
CA GLY A 224 18.76 11.36 16.10
C GLY A 224 18.37 9.90 15.80
N SER A 225 19.37 9.02 15.72
CA SER A 225 19.20 7.57 15.49
C SER A 225 18.31 6.92 16.55
N ASN A 226 18.50 7.29 17.83
CA ASN A 226 17.69 6.75 18.93
C ASN A 226 16.22 7.17 18.82
N ARG A 227 15.91 8.38 18.30
CA ARG A 227 14.54 8.79 18.01
C ARG A 227 13.94 7.93 16.91
N ASN A 228 14.69 7.60 15.85
CA ASN A 228 14.21 6.71 14.80
C ASN A 228 13.91 5.30 15.33
N LYS A 229 14.74 4.75 16.22
CA LYS A 229 14.47 3.48 16.90
C LYS A 229 13.18 3.53 17.74
N ALA A 230 13.00 4.60 18.52
CA ALA A 230 11.79 4.81 19.32
C ALA A 230 10.53 4.97 18.44
N ARG A 231 10.62 5.73 17.35
CA ARG A 231 9.51 5.88 16.37
C ARG A 231 9.06 4.53 15.81
N ILE A 232 10.02 3.65 15.48
CA ILE A 232 9.70 2.31 14.99
C ILE A 232 8.98 1.47 16.06
N LYS A 233 9.35 1.60 17.35
CA LYS A 233 8.66 0.91 18.44
C LYS A 233 7.20 1.37 18.56
N VAL A 234 6.95 2.65 18.51
CA VAL A 234 5.59 3.23 18.48
C VAL A 234 4.80 2.72 17.29
N ALA A 235 5.38 2.79 16.08
CA ALA A 235 4.73 2.32 14.85
C ALA A 235 4.40 0.81 14.90
N ARG A 236 5.25 -0.01 15.49
CA ARG A 236 4.99 -1.45 15.69
C ARG A 236 3.84 -1.70 16.67
N GLN A 237 3.70 -0.89 17.69
CA GLN A 237 2.56 -1.01 18.62
C GLN A 237 1.24 -0.65 17.92
N TYR A 238 1.21 0.44 17.14
CA TYR A 238 0.03 0.78 16.32
C TYR A 238 -0.30 -0.32 15.30
N GLU A 239 0.72 -0.87 14.63
CA GLU A 239 0.52 -1.97 13.69
C GLU A 239 -0.06 -3.22 14.37
N LYS A 240 0.39 -3.54 15.59
CA LYS A 240 -0.18 -4.65 16.39
C LYS A 240 -1.67 -4.43 16.62
N ILE A 241 -2.06 -3.24 17.09
CA ILE A 241 -3.46 -2.91 17.37
C ILE A 241 -4.30 -2.97 16.09
N ALA A 242 -3.78 -2.41 14.99
CA ALA A 242 -4.46 -2.45 13.70
C ALA A 242 -4.64 -3.87 13.16
N ASN A 243 -3.65 -4.74 13.35
CA ASN A 243 -3.73 -6.14 12.93
C ASN A 243 -4.72 -6.95 13.78
N GLN A 244 -4.76 -6.71 15.11
CA GLN A 244 -5.73 -7.35 15.99
C GLN A 244 -7.17 -6.96 15.61
N ARG A 245 -7.42 -5.66 15.31
CA ARG A 245 -8.72 -5.21 14.81
C ARG A 245 -9.10 -5.87 13.49
N LYS A 246 -8.15 -5.91 12.54
CA LYS A 246 -8.39 -6.55 11.24
C LYS A 246 -8.70 -8.03 11.38
N ASP A 247 -7.95 -8.76 12.20
CA ASP A 247 -8.16 -10.18 12.42
C ASP A 247 -9.56 -10.46 12.98
N PHE A 248 -9.95 -9.69 14.00
CA PHE A 248 -11.29 -9.78 14.60
C PHE A 248 -12.38 -9.50 13.56
N LEU A 249 -12.28 -8.35 12.84
CA LEU A 249 -13.28 -7.97 11.85
C LEU A 249 -13.37 -8.98 10.69
N HIS A 250 -12.23 -9.49 10.21
CA HIS A 250 -12.24 -10.48 9.13
C HIS A 250 -12.83 -11.81 9.56
N LYS A 251 -12.58 -12.27 10.79
CA LYS A 251 -13.19 -13.50 11.31
C LYS A 251 -14.69 -13.36 11.41
N LEU A 252 -15.14 -12.32 12.10
CA LEU A 252 -16.56 -12.05 12.29
C LEU A 252 -17.31 -11.86 10.97
N SER A 253 -16.80 -10.97 10.06
CA SER A 253 -17.46 -10.76 8.78
C SER A 253 -17.47 -12.01 7.90
N THR A 254 -16.42 -12.85 7.97
CA THR A 254 -16.37 -14.09 7.21
C THR A 254 -17.39 -15.10 7.74
N GLU A 255 -17.55 -15.17 9.06
CA GLU A 255 -18.54 -16.02 9.72
C GLU A 255 -19.96 -15.64 9.36
N LEU A 256 -20.29 -14.34 9.50
CA LEU A 256 -21.59 -13.81 9.13
C LEU A 256 -21.95 -14.06 7.65
N ILE A 257 -21.00 -13.76 6.73
CA ILE A 257 -21.21 -13.94 5.29
C ILE A 257 -21.33 -15.41 4.89
N LYS A 258 -20.64 -16.33 5.60
CA LYS A 258 -20.74 -17.78 5.30
C LYS A 258 -22.05 -18.40 5.75
N ASN A 259 -22.64 -17.86 6.80
CA ASN A 259 -23.83 -18.44 7.44
C ASN A 259 -25.14 -17.79 6.99
N ASN A 260 -25.07 -16.65 6.27
CA ASN A 260 -26.25 -15.89 5.90
C ASN A 260 -26.15 -15.35 4.46
N ASP A 261 -27.23 -15.45 3.71
CA ASP A 261 -27.35 -14.90 2.35
C ASP A 261 -27.75 -13.42 2.36
N LEU A 262 -28.44 -12.97 3.41
CA LEU A 262 -28.86 -11.59 3.64
C LEU A 262 -28.38 -11.11 5.02
N ILE A 263 -27.77 -9.92 5.05
CA ILE A 263 -27.29 -9.29 6.28
C ILE A 263 -27.79 -7.86 6.36
#